data_6581b7320c32f3d39baee37082a0db48
#
_entry.id   6581b7320c32f3d39baee37082a0db48
#
_cell.length_a   1.000
_cell.length_b   1.000
_cell.length_c   1.000
_cell.angle_alpha   90.00
_cell.angle_beta   90.00
_cell.angle_gamma   90.00
#
_symmetry.space_group_name_H-M   'P 1'
#
loop_
_entity.id
_entity.type
_entity.pdbx_description
1 polymer ?
#
loop_
_entity_poly.entity_id
_entity_poly.type
_entity_poly.pdbx_seq_one_letter_code
_entity_poly.pdbx_strand_id
1 'polypeptide(L)'
;HEFKTPIVSIAGFAKLLRRGNLTDAQKEEYLAIIEEESLRLAAMATNVMNLTKVENQTILTDLTTFNLSEQIRACVLLLEEKWSRKELDLDLEFPEYTIRANEELLKQVWINLLDNAIKYSPNYGEIGVRISEGPETLAVTITNYGPDIPKDKVSKIWGKFYQADESHSSEGNGIGLAVVKQVVQLHGGTATVDSGSGSTTFTVELPKQEETA
;
A
#
# COMPACT_ATOMS: atom_id res chain seq x y z
N HIS A 1 -2.88 -16.01 11.75
CA HIS A 1 -2.91 -15.35 13.07
C HIS A 1 -3.46 -13.93 12.97
N GLU A 2 -3.10 -13.19 11.91
CA GLU A 2 -3.50 -11.79 11.70
C GLU A 2 -5.03 -11.58 11.67
N PHE A 3 -5.79 -12.52 11.10
CA PHE A 3 -7.26 -12.48 11.13
C PHE A 3 -7.88 -12.73 12.50
N LYS A 4 -7.17 -13.47 13.36
CA LYS A 4 -7.70 -13.87 14.68
C LYS A 4 -7.80 -12.67 15.63
N THR A 5 -6.83 -11.78 15.59
CA THR A 5 -6.76 -10.61 16.49
C THR A 5 -7.97 -9.70 16.36
N PRO A 6 -8.32 -9.16 15.19
CA PRO A 6 -9.50 -8.30 15.03
C PRO A 6 -10.81 -9.04 15.35
N ILE A 7 -10.93 -10.33 14.99
CA ILE A 7 -12.13 -11.11 15.31
C ILE A 7 -12.32 -11.25 16.84
N VAL A 8 -11.22 -11.52 17.57
CA VAL A 8 -11.29 -11.63 19.05
C VAL A 8 -11.61 -10.28 19.69
N SER A 9 -11.04 -9.19 19.17
CA SER A 9 -11.32 -7.83 19.63
C SER A 9 -12.80 -7.48 19.44
N ILE A 10 -13.33 -7.63 18.22
CA ILE A 10 -14.76 -7.38 17.91
C ILE A 10 -15.67 -8.19 18.82
N ALA A 11 -15.42 -9.50 18.95
CA ALA A 11 -16.23 -10.38 19.79
C ALA A 11 -16.15 -10.00 21.28
N GLY A 12 -14.97 -9.58 21.74
CA GLY A 12 -14.74 -9.12 23.12
C GLY A 12 -15.53 -7.86 23.46
N PHE A 13 -15.42 -6.82 22.66
CA PHE A 13 -16.14 -5.55 22.86
C PHE A 13 -17.64 -5.68 22.67
N ALA A 14 -18.10 -6.48 21.70
CA ALA A 14 -19.51 -6.81 21.55
C ALA A 14 -20.09 -7.52 22.80
N LYS A 15 -19.30 -8.42 23.43
CA LYS A 15 -19.69 -9.08 24.67
C LYS A 15 -19.76 -8.11 25.84
N LEU A 16 -18.85 -7.14 25.92
CA LEU A 16 -18.87 -6.09 26.96
C LEU A 16 -20.11 -5.19 26.79
N LEU A 17 -20.44 -4.76 25.58
CA LEU A 17 -21.65 -3.99 25.30
C LEU A 17 -22.92 -4.72 25.74
N ARG A 18 -22.99 -6.05 25.55
CA ARG A 18 -24.15 -6.87 25.98
C ARG A 18 -24.31 -7.03 27.49
N ARG A 19 -23.22 -6.91 28.26
CA ARG A 19 -23.30 -7.06 29.73
C ARG A 19 -24.02 -5.91 30.44
N GLY A 20 -24.15 -4.76 29.79
CA GLY A 20 -24.76 -3.56 30.39
C GLY A 20 -23.85 -2.89 31.43
N ASN A 21 -24.40 -1.92 32.16
CA ASN A 21 -23.67 -1.12 33.17
C ASN A 21 -22.49 -0.30 32.59
N LEU A 22 -22.62 0.16 31.33
CA LEU A 22 -21.64 1.01 30.67
C LEU A 22 -22.18 2.45 30.62
N THR A 23 -21.28 3.41 30.74
CA THR A 23 -21.57 4.81 30.44
C THR A 23 -21.74 4.99 28.92
N ASP A 24 -22.41 6.05 28.50
CA ASP A 24 -22.58 6.31 27.08
C ASP A 24 -21.23 6.55 26.38
N ALA A 25 -20.27 7.19 27.05
CA ALA A 25 -18.91 7.33 26.56
C ALA A 25 -18.20 5.98 26.33
N GLN A 26 -18.36 5.03 27.25
CA GLN A 26 -17.80 3.68 27.08
C GLN A 26 -18.48 2.90 25.94
N LYS A 27 -19.78 3.09 25.73
CA LYS A 27 -20.48 2.46 24.60
C LYS A 27 -19.95 2.98 23.28
N GLU A 28 -19.80 4.31 23.13
CA GLU A 28 -19.25 4.93 21.94
C GLU A 28 -17.82 4.47 21.66
N GLU A 29 -16.98 4.43 22.70
CA GLU A 29 -15.60 3.91 22.56
C GLU A 29 -15.58 2.46 22.06
N TYR A 30 -16.40 1.57 22.64
CA TYR A 30 -16.43 0.16 22.23
C TYR A 30 -17.01 -0.03 20.83
N LEU A 31 -18.01 0.79 20.43
CA LEU A 31 -18.55 0.77 19.08
C LEU A 31 -17.50 1.24 18.06
N ALA A 32 -16.74 2.30 18.36
CA ALA A 32 -15.68 2.80 17.52
C ALA A 32 -14.58 1.71 17.29
N ILE A 33 -14.18 0.99 18.36
CA ILE A 33 -13.22 -0.11 18.23
C ILE A 33 -13.78 -1.26 17.37
N ILE A 34 -15.05 -1.61 17.53
CA ILE A 34 -15.68 -2.66 16.70
C ILE A 34 -15.73 -2.23 15.24
N GLU A 35 -16.05 -0.97 14.96
CA GLU A 35 -16.07 -0.42 13.61
C GLU A 35 -14.68 -0.46 12.98
N GLU A 36 -13.66 0.06 13.67
CA GLU A 36 -12.26 0.08 13.21
C GLU A 36 -11.74 -1.33 12.88
N GLU A 37 -11.94 -2.29 13.79
CA GLU A 37 -11.48 -3.67 13.59
C GLU A 37 -12.27 -4.39 12.49
N SER A 38 -13.54 -4.05 12.30
CA SER A 38 -14.36 -4.58 11.20
C SER A 38 -13.88 -4.06 9.84
N LEU A 39 -13.58 -2.77 9.72
CA LEU A 39 -13.02 -2.16 8.52
C LEU A 39 -11.64 -2.74 8.21
N ARG A 40 -10.80 -2.92 9.23
CA ARG A 40 -9.50 -3.57 9.11
C ARG A 40 -9.63 -4.99 8.57
N LEU A 41 -10.55 -5.79 9.11
CA LEU A 41 -10.80 -7.16 8.67
C LEU A 41 -11.29 -7.21 7.21
N ALA A 42 -12.16 -6.29 6.80
CA ALA A 42 -12.63 -6.17 5.42
C ALA A 42 -11.48 -5.84 4.45
N ALA A 43 -10.60 -4.90 4.83
CA ALA A 43 -9.40 -4.57 4.04
C ALA A 43 -8.44 -5.76 3.91
N MET A 44 -8.23 -6.53 5.00
CA MET A 44 -7.42 -7.74 4.97
C MET A 44 -8.01 -8.79 4.03
N ALA A 45 -9.32 -9.04 4.09
CA ALA A 45 -10.00 -9.99 3.20
C ALA A 45 -9.85 -9.58 1.72
N THR A 46 -10.05 -8.32 1.41
CA THR A 46 -9.88 -7.77 0.06
C THR A 46 -8.44 -7.96 -0.44
N ASN A 47 -7.44 -7.67 0.38
CA ASN A 47 -6.04 -7.80 0.00
C ASN A 47 -5.63 -9.27 -0.23
N VAL A 48 -6.14 -10.20 0.59
CA VAL A 48 -5.92 -11.64 0.38
C VAL A 48 -6.57 -12.11 -0.92
N MET A 49 -7.80 -11.68 -1.21
CA MET A 49 -8.48 -12.01 -2.45
C MET A 49 -7.72 -11.48 -3.67
N ASN A 50 -7.25 -10.23 -3.62
CA ASN A 50 -6.46 -9.61 -4.68
C ASN A 50 -5.15 -10.36 -4.88
N LEU A 51 -4.42 -10.67 -3.80
CA LEU A 51 -3.19 -11.44 -3.88
C LEU A 51 -3.43 -12.83 -4.51
N THR A 52 -4.46 -13.55 -4.07
CA THR A 52 -4.80 -14.87 -4.60
C THR A 52 -5.17 -14.79 -6.10
N LYS A 53 -5.91 -13.75 -6.51
CA LYS A 53 -6.25 -13.52 -7.91
C LYS A 53 -4.98 -13.31 -8.75
N VAL A 54 -4.06 -12.47 -8.29
CA VAL A 54 -2.80 -12.16 -9.01
C VAL A 54 -1.85 -13.37 -9.02
N GLU A 55 -1.76 -14.14 -7.93
CA GLU A 55 -0.92 -15.34 -7.85
C GLU A 55 -1.37 -16.46 -8.78
N ASN A 56 -2.68 -16.60 -8.98
CA ASN A 56 -3.23 -17.58 -9.91
C ASN A 56 -3.18 -17.14 -11.38
N GLN A 57 -2.82 -15.87 -11.62
CA GLN A 57 -2.69 -15.32 -12.95
C GLN A 57 -1.28 -15.61 -13.49
N THR A 58 -1.18 -16.48 -14.48
CA THR A 58 0.07 -16.82 -15.17
C THR A 58 0.31 -15.97 -16.41
N ILE A 59 -0.72 -15.31 -16.92
CA ILE A 59 -0.70 -14.48 -18.12
C ILE A 59 -1.35 -13.14 -17.76
N LEU A 60 -0.68 -12.06 -18.13
CA LEU A 60 -1.21 -10.71 -17.99
C LEU A 60 -2.32 -10.47 -19.02
N THR A 61 -3.52 -10.17 -18.55
CA THR A 61 -4.72 -9.90 -19.36
C THR A 61 -5.17 -8.45 -19.19
N ASP A 62 -6.15 -8.04 -19.97
CA ASP A 62 -6.79 -6.72 -19.88
C ASP A 62 -5.77 -5.55 -19.98
N LEU A 63 -4.86 -5.68 -20.96
CA LEU A 63 -3.88 -4.65 -21.26
C LEU A 63 -4.54 -3.48 -21.99
N THR A 64 -4.43 -2.30 -21.41
CA THR A 64 -4.89 -1.03 -21.98
C THR A 64 -3.74 -0.03 -22.07
N THR A 65 -3.83 0.91 -22.97
CA THR A 65 -2.90 2.04 -23.04
C THR A 65 -3.52 3.23 -22.30
N PHE A 66 -2.84 3.70 -21.27
CA PHE A 66 -3.35 4.78 -20.41
C PHE A 66 -2.24 5.72 -19.94
N ASN A 67 -2.62 6.88 -19.42
CA ASN A 67 -1.69 7.84 -18.84
C ASN A 67 -1.31 7.41 -17.41
N LEU A 68 -0.06 6.93 -17.25
CA LEU A 68 0.50 6.50 -15.97
C LEU A 68 0.59 7.66 -14.96
N SER A 69 0.98 8.84 -15.44
CA SER A 69 1.14 10.03 -14.61
C SER A 69 -0.18 10.46 -13.99
N GLU A 70 -1.27 10.46 -14.77
CA GLU A 70 -2.62 10.73 -14.26
C GLU A 70 -3.10 9.65 -13.30
N GLN A 71 -2.81 8.37 -13.58
CA GLN A 71 -3.16 7.29 -12.66
C GLN A 71 -2.52 7.47 -11.29
N ILE A 72 -1.23 7.83 -11.24
CA ILE A 72 -0.52 8.06 -9.99
C ILE A 72 -1.10 9.27 -9.24
N ARG A 73 -1.38 10.39 -9.93
CA ARG A 73 -2.04 11.56 -9.32
C ARG A 73 -3.42 11.19 -8.74
N ALA A 74 -4.20 10.41 -9.46
CA ALA A 74 -5.50 9.93 -8.97
C ALA A 74 -5.36 9.04 -7.72
N CYS A 75 -4.32 8.20 -7.63
CA CYS A 75 -4.04 7.41 -6.44
C CYS A 75 -3.62 8.27 -5.24
N VAL A 76 -2.85 9.35 -5.47
CA VAL A 76 -2.51 10.31 -4.41
C VAL A 76 -3.77 11.00 -3.88
N LEU A 77 -4.65 11.47 -4.76
CA LEU A 77 -5.92 12.10 -4.37
C LEU A 77 -6.84 11.12 -3.62
N LEU A 78 -6.87 9.86 -4.00
CA LEU A 78 -7.65 8.83 -3.30
C LEU A 78 -7.22 8.67 -1.83
N LEU A 79 -5.97 8.99 -1.50
CA LEU A 79 -5.41 8.90 -0.16
C LEU A 79 -5.37 10.26 0.58
N GLU A 80 -6.08 11.30 0.05
CA GLU A 80 -6.03 12.67 0.55
C GLU A 80 -6.30 12.77 2.06
N GLU A 81 -7.32 12.09 2.56
CA GLU A 81 -7.65 12.10 3.99
C GLU A 81 -6.48 11.65 4.87
N LYS A 82 -5.71 10.65 4.41
CA LYS A 82 -4.60 10.10 5.18
C LYS A 82 -3.39 11.02 5.21
N TRP A 83 -2.96 11.54 4.06
CA TRP A 83 -1.79 12.42 4.02
C TRP A 83 -2.10 13.82 4.53
N SER A 84 -3.31 14.35 4.35
CA SER A 84 -3.75 15.62 4.93
C SER A 84 -3.81 15.57 6.45
N ARG A 85 -4.26 14.45 7.05
CA ARG A 85 -4.28 14.27 8.50
C ARG A 85 -2.88 14.36 9.12
N LYS A 86 -1.85 13.96 8.40
CA LYS A 86 -0.44 14.07 8.80
C LYS A 86 0.23 15.37 8.35
N GLU A 87 -0.48 16.21 7.61
CA GLU A 87 0.04 17.45 7.00
C GLU A 87 1.33 17.20 6.20
N LEU A 88 1.31 16.14 5.36
CA LEU A 88 2.48 15.77 4.54
C LEU A 88 2.62 16.71 3.35
N ASP A 89 3.86 17.09 3.04
CA ASP A 89 4.22 17.76 1.80
C ASP A 89 4.40 16.72 0.67
N LEU A 90 3.83 17.01 -0.50
CA LEU A 90 3.84 16.08 -1.63
C LEU A 90 4.58 16.70 -2.81
N ASP A 91 5.73 16.12 -3.16
CA ASP A 91 6.50 16.50 -4.35
C ASP A 91 6.19 15.53 -5.50
N LEU A 92 5.35 15.98 -6.44
CA LEU A 92 4.79 15.20 -7.54
C LEU A 92 5.20 15.77 -8.91
N GLU A 93 6.43 16.23 -9.07
CA GLU A 93 6.90 16.80 -10.32
C GLU A 93 7.42 15.70 -11.27
N PHE A 94 6.59 15.34 -12.26
CA PHE A 94 6.96 14.44 -13.36
C PHE A 94 6.19 14.75 -14.64
N PRO A 95 6.81 14.51 -15.85
CA PRO A 95 6.14 14.65 -17.13
C PRO A 95 5.01 13.63 -17.32
N GLU A 96 4.24 13.81 -18.39
CA GLU A 96 3.22 12.85 -18.78
C GLU A 96 3.85 11.63 -19.45
N TYR A 97 3.54 10.45 -18.92
CA TYR A 97 3.97 9.17 -19.47
C TYR A 97 2.77 8.26 -19.73
N THR A 98 2.80 7.62 -20.89
CA THR A 98 1.81 6.61 -21.27
C THR A 98 2.44 5.23 -21.19
N ILE A 99 1.66 4.25 -20.72
CA ILE A 99 2.10 2.86 -20.64
C ILE A 99 0.98 1.93 -21.13
N ARG A 100 1.36 0.80 -21.72
CA ARG A 100 0.45 -0.31 -22.01
C ARG A 100 0.59 -1.39 -20.95
N ALA A 101 -0.42 -1.51 -20.08
CA ALA A 101 -0.39 -2.38 -18.91
C ALA A 101 -1.81 -2.75 -18.46
N ASN A 102 -1.94 -3.58 -17.42
CA ASN A 102 -3.22 -3.74 -16.73
C ASN A 102 -3.40 -2.58 -15.75
N GLU A 103 -4.29 -1.66 -16.09
CA GLU A 103 -4.52 -0.41 -15.36
C GLU A 103 -4.96 -0.66 -13.90
N GLU A 104 -5.87 -1.60 -13.68
CA GLU A 104 -6.39 -1.90 -12.34
C GLU A 104 -5.32 -2.55 -11.43
N LEU A 105 -4.48 -3.42 -11.97
CA LEU A 105 -3.40 -4.01 -11.20
C LEU A 105 -2.32 -2.99 -10.84
N LEU A 106 -1.93 -2.12 -11.79
CA LEU A 106 -0.96 -1.06 -11.49
C LEU A 106 -1.50 -0.03 -10.49
N LYS A 107 -2.79 0.31 -10.57
CA LYS A 107 -3.44 1.15 -9.55
C LYS A 107 -3.26 0.58 -8.13
N GLN A 108 -3.36 -0.74 -7.96
CA GLN A 108 -3.11 -1.38 -6.67
C GLN A 108 -1.65 -1.24 -6.21
N VAL A 109 -0.69 -1.29 -7.15
CA VAL A 109 0.73 -1.05 -6.84
C VAL A 109 0.92 0.33 -6.24
N TRP A 110 0.40 1.37 -6.92
CA TRP A 110 0.57 2.75 -6.47
C TRP A 110 -0.11 3.02 -5.15
N ILE A 111 -1.34 2.54 -4.96
CA ILE A 111 -2.06 2.67 -3.67
C ILE A 111 -1.26 2.02 -2.54
N ASN A 112 -0.73 0.81 -2.72
CA ASN A 112 0.02 0.13 -1.67
C ASN A 112 1.34 0.85 -1.33
N LEU A 113 2.06 1.34 -2.33
CA LEU A 113 3.32 2.05 -2.10
C LEU A 113 3.10 3.43 -1.48
N LEU A 114 2.10 4.18 -1.95
CA LEU A 114 1.73 5.49 -1.39
C LEU A 114 1.20 5.36 0.05
N ASP A 115 0.34 4.37 0.31
CA ASP A 115 -0.17 4.11 1.67
C ASP A 115 0.98 3.76 2.64
N ASN A 116 1.96 2.96 2.19
CA ASN A 116 3.17 2.71 2.96
C ASN A 116 3.98 3.99 3.20
N ALA A 117 4.20 4.80 2.18
CA ALA A 117 4.93 6.06 2.32
C ALA A 117 4.25 7.00 3.32
N ILE A 118 2.92 7.15 3.25
CA ILE A 118 2.13 7.96 4.19
C ILE A 118 2.25 7.39 5.61
N LYS A 119 2.09 6.08 5.76
CA LYS A 119 2.14 5.40 7.06
C LYS A 119 3.45 5.65 7.79
N TYR A 120 4.59 5.50 7.10
CA TYR A 120 5.92 5.58 7.69
C TYR A 120 6.55 6.97 7.65
N SER A 121 5.90 7.96 7.05
CA SER A 121 6.28 9.37 7.19
C SER A 121 5.90 9.91 8.57
N PRO A 122 6.72 10.75 9.21
CA PRO A 122 6.32 11.53 10.38
C PRO A 122 5.27 12.59 9.99
N ASN A 123 4.57 13.15 10.95
CA ASN A 123 3.74 14.33 10.72
C ASN A 123 4.61 15.49 10.19
N TYR A 124 4.07 16.29 9.28
CA TYR A 124 4.79 17.37 8.58
C TYR A 124 5.98 16.88 7.74
N GLY A 125 6.00 15.56 7.41
CA GLY A 125 7.03 14.97 6.55
C GLY A 125 6.77 15.24 5.08
N GLU A 126 7.63 14.67 4.23
CA GLU A 126 7.56 14.81 2.78
C GLU A 126 7.47 13.44 2.11
N ILE A 127 6.73 13.39 1.00
CA ILE A 127 6.70 12.25 0.08
C ILE A 127 7.03 12.74 -1.33
N GLY A 128 8.09 12.19 -1.91
CA GLY A 128 8.48 12.46 -3.28
C GLY A 128 8.04 11.32 -4.21
N VAL A 129 7.45 11.67 -5.36
CA VAL A 129 7.19 10.73 -6.45
C VAL A 129 7.88 11.22 -7.70
N ARG A 130 8.59 10.32 -8.38
CA ARG A 130 9.24 10.62 -9.66
C ARG A 130 8.93 9.52 -10.66
N ILE A 131 8.83 9.91 -11.92
CA ILE A 131 8.78 8.99 -13.05
C ILE A 131 9.95 9.34 -13.96
N SER A 132 10.72 8.34 -14.31
CA SER A 132 11.84 8.49 -15.23
C SER A 132 11.74 7.46 -16.35
N GLU A 133 12.17 7.88 -17.52
CA GLU A 133 12.14 7.07 -18.72
C GLU A 133 13.55 6.58 -19.07
N GLY A 134 13.74 5.26 -19.09
CA GLY A 134 14.90 4.61 -19.65
C GLY A 134 14.69 4.20 -21.12
N PRO A 135 15.70 3.59 -21.76
CA PRO A 135 15.59 3.14 -23.16
C PRO A 135 14.43 2.16 -23.37
N GLU A 136 14.24 1.20 -22.47
CA GLU A 136 13.26 0.13 -22.59
C GLU A 136 12.29 0.04 -21.39
N THR A 137 12.43 0.92 -20.38
CA THR A 137 11.66 0.88 -19.16
C THR A 137 11.15 2.25 -18.75
N LEU A 138 10.05 2.25 -17.98
CA LEU A 138 9.62 3.36 -17.15
C LEU A 138 9.88 2.99 -15.70
N ALA A 139 10.54 3.86 -14.95
CA ALA A 139 10.79 3.70 -13.53
C ALA A 139 9.98 4.71 -12.73
N VAL A 140 9.21 4.21 -11.75
CA VAL A 140 8.48 5.03 -10.78
C VAL A 140 9.16 4.88 -9.44
N THR A 141 9.56 5.98 -8.82
CA THR A 141 10.11 6.00 -7.45
C THR A 141 9.16 6.72 -6.52
N ILE A 142 8.95 6.13 -5.34
CA ILE A 142 8.20 6.74 -4.25
C ILE A 142 9.11 6.77 -3.03
N THR A 143 9.43 7.97 -2.58
CA THR A 143 10.35 8.22 -1.46
C THR A 143 9.60 8.85 -0.30
N ASN A 144 9.79 8.31 0.88
CA ASN A 144 9.36 8.94 2.13
C ASN A 144 10.55 9.14 3.07
N TYR A 145 10.48 10.18 3.89
CA TYR A 145 11.47 10.48 4.90
C TYR A 145 10.94 10.03 6.26
N GLY A 146 11.71 9.17 6.95
CA GLY A 146 11.30 8.55 8.20
C GLY A 146 12.30 7.51 8.68
N PRO A 147 11.92 6.64 9.64
CA PRO A 147 12.80 5.59 10.14
C PRO A 147 13.26 4.64 9.03
N ASP A 148 14.54 4.29 9.05
CA ASP A 148 15.13 3.34 8.12
C ASP A 148 14.57 1.92 8.35
N ILE A 149 14.42 1.15 7.28
CA ILE A 149 14.14 -0.27 7.36
C ILE A 149 15.44 -0.98 7.78
N PRO A 150 15.44 -1.76 8.88
CA PRO A 150 16.62 -2.53 9.29
C PRO A 150 17.13 -3.43 8.17
N LYS A 151 18.46 -3.45 7.94
CA LYS A 151 19.07 -4.18 6.81
C LYS A 151 18.70 -5.66 6.74
N ASP A 152 18.55 -6.32 7.88
CA ASP A 152 18.13 -7.72 7.99
C ASP A 152 16.64 -7.94 7.67
N LYS A 153 15.84 -6.86 7.57
CA LYS A 153 14.42 -6.88 7.25
C LYS A 153 14.11 -6.50 5.80
N VAL A 154 15.00 -5.80 5.11
CA VAL A 154 14.80 -5.31 3.73
C VAL A 154 14.37 -6.42 2.75
N SER A 155 14.96 -7.59 2.83
CA SER A 155 14.56 -8.73 1.97
C SER A 155 13.22 -9.37 2.39
N LYS A 156 12.84 -9.22 3.65
CA LYS A 156 11.65 -9.86 4.24
C LYS A 156 10.39 -9.05 4.04
N ILE A 157 10.47 -7.73 3.85
CA ILE A 157 9.30 -6.85 3.71
C ILE A 157 8.39 -7.20 2.52
N TRP A 158 8.92 -7.92 1.54
CA TRP A 158 8.18 -8.42 0.37
C TRP A 158 7.41 -9.72 0.66
N GLY A 159 7.60 -10.29 1.85
CA GLY A 159 6.90 -11.51 2.28
C GLY A 159 5.46 -11.24 2.67
N LYS A 160 4.60 -12.25 2.46
CA LYS A 160 3.18 -12.19 2.87
C LYS A 160 3.08 -12.13 4.40
N PHE A 161 2.20 -11.26 4.89
CA PHE A 161 1.94 -11.08 6.32
C PHE A 161 3.17 -10.64 7.14
N TYR A 162 4.20 -10.14 6.47
CA TYR A 162 5.39 -9.66 7.16
C TYR A 162 5.21 -8.20 7.56
N GLN A 163 5.48 -7.91 8.83
CA GLN A 163 5.53 -6.56 9.39
C GLN A 163 6.88 -6.38 10.08
N ALA A 164 7.57 -5.29 9.76
CA ALA A 164 8.90 -5.03 10.33
C ALA A 164 8.83 -4.61 11.80
N ASP A 165 7.69 -4.08 12.24
CA ASP A 165 7.45 -3.62 13.61
C ASP A 165 6.10 -4.13 14.10
N GLU A 166 6.12 -4.99 15.14
CA GLU A 166 4.91 -5.52 15.77
C GLU A 166 4.21 -4.48 16.67
N SER A 167 4.90 -3.41 17.05
CA SER A 167 4.36 -2.34 17.91
C SER A 167 3.40 -1.40 17.17
N HIS A 168 3.49 -1.32 15.84
CA HIS A 168 2.60 -0.57 14.95
C HIS A 168 1.62 -1.46 14.20
N SER A 169 1.26 -2.61 14.77
CA SER A 169 0.37 -3.62 14.15
C SER A 169 -1.06 -3.13 13.88
N SER A 170 -1.43 -1.94 14.36
CA SER A 170 -2.76 -1.35 14.12
C SER A 170 -2.99 -0.87 12.69
N GLU A 171 -1.95 -0.55 11.93
CA GLU A 171 -2.07 0.06 10.60
C GLU A 171 -1.45 -0.78 9.48
N GLY A 172 -2.02 -1.93 9.15
CA GLY A 172 -1.62 -2.69 7.98
C GLY A 172 -1.62 -4.19 8.22
N ASN A 173 -1.72 -4.96 7.15
CA ASN A 173 -1.86 -6.41 7.20
C ASN A 173 -0.66 -7.18 6.61
N GLY A 174 0.45 -6.47 6.28
CA GLY A 174 1.65 -7.10 5.73
C GLY A 174 1.48 -7.76 4.36
N ILE A 175 0.41 -7.44 3.61
CA ILE A 175 0.12 -8.04 2.29
C ILE A 175 0.48 -7.05 1.17
N GLY A 176 0.43 -5.75 1.41
CA GLY A 176 0.55 -4.72 0.37
C GLY A 176 1.80 -4.85 -0.49
N LEU A 177 2.98 -5.01 0.12
CA LEU A 177 4.23 -5.17 -0.62
C LEU A 177 4.34 -6.51 -1.35
N ALA A 178 3.73 -7.57 -0.84
CA ALA A 178 3.64 -8.85 -1.54
C ALA A 178 2.79 -8.72 -2.82
N VAL A 179 1.68 -7.97 -2.78
CA VAL A 179 0.86 -7.63 -3.96
C VAL A 179 1.70 -6.81 -4.95
N VAL A 180 2.40 -5.76 -4.49
CA VAL A 180 3.28 -4.96 -5.35
C VAL A 180 4.27 -5.83 -6.11
N LYS A 181 5.02 -6.67 -5.39
CA LYS A 181 6.01 -7.57 -5.98
C LYS A 181 5.39 -8.48 -7.04
N GLN A 182 4.28 -9.12 -6.72
CA GLN A 182 3.61 -10.06 -7.61
C GLN A 182 3.05 -9.37 -8.86
N VAL A 183 2.38 -8.23 -8.72
CA VAL A 183 1.84 -7.46 -9.85
C VAL A 183 2.96 -6.98 -10.76
N VAL A 184 4.03 -6.43 -10.20
CA VAL A 184 5.18 -5.93 -10.99
C VAL A 184 5.86 -7.07 -11.73
N GLN A 185 6.05 -8.24 -11.09
CA GLN A 185 6.59 -9.44 -11.75
C GLN A 185 5.68 -9.94 -12.88
N LEU A 186 4.37 -9.92 -12.70
CA LEU A 186 3.40 -10.29 -13.74
C LEU A 186 3.50 -9.37 -14.97
N HIS A 187 3.87 -8.10 -14.77
CA HIS A 187 4.16 -7.13 -15.85
C HIS A 187 5.57 -7.27 -16.45
N GLY A 188 6.37 -8.24 -16.01
CA GLY A 188 7.77 -8.41 -16.46
C GLY A 188 8.72 -7.35 -15.89
N GLY A 189 8.28 -6.62 -14.85
CA GLY A 189 9.04 -5.56 -14.20
C GLY A 189 9.78 -6.01 -12.95
N THR A 190 10.44 -5.06 -12.28
CA THR A 190 11.13 -5.26 -11.01
C THR A 190 10.68 -4.24 -9.96
N ALA A 191 10.57 -4.68 -8.72
CA ALA A 191 10.31 -3.82 -7.57
C ALA A 191 11.46 -3.95 -6.57
N THR A 192 12.06 -2.83 -6.21
CA THR A 192 13.19 -2.74 -5.29
C THR A 192 12.95 -1.71 -4.20
N VAL A 193 13.75 -1.74 -3.15
CA VAL A 193 13.72 -0.76 -2.07
C VAL A 193 15.15 -0.42 -1.67
N ASP A 194 15.39 0.85 -1.47
CA ASP A 194 16.59 1.37 -0.82
C ASP A 194 16.17 2.16 0.43
N SER A 195 16.80 1.87 1.57
CA SER A 195 16.45 2.50 2.85
C SER A 195 17.71 2.79 3.64
N GLY A 196 17.90 4.05 3.99
CA GLY A 196 19.05 4.53 4.74
C GLY A 196 19.08 6.04 4.85
N SER A 197 19.83 6.52 5.82
CA SER A 197 20.00 7.97 6.06
C SER A 197 18.70 8.74 6.29
N GLY A 198 17.70 8.08 6.87
CA GLY A 198 16.42 8.70 7.20
C GLY A 198 15.45 8.78 6.03
N SER A 199 15.66 7.99 4.97
CA SER A 199 14.74 7.91 3.83
C SER A 199 14.55 6.47 3.35
N THR A 200 13.39 6.21 2.80
CA THR A 200 13.06 4.93 2.13
C THR A 200 12.50 5.22 0.76
N THR A 201 13.13 4.64 -0.27
CA THR A 201 12.71 4.77 -1.66
C THR A 201 12.31 3.41 -2.22
N PHE A 202 11.07 3.27 -2.62
CA PHE A 202 10.60 2.15 -3.42
C PHE A 202 10.71 2.49 -4.90
N THR A 203 11.29 1.59 -5.68
CA THR A 203 11.43 1.74 -7.15
C THR A 203 10.69 0.61 -7.85
N VAL A 204 9.82 0.97 -8.77
CA VAL A 204 9.13 0.03 -9.67
C VAL A 204 9.58 0.32 -11.09
N GLU A 205 10.21 -0.65 -11.72
CA GLU A 205 10.61 -0.59 -13.13
C GLU A 205 9.67 -1.47 -13.96
N LEU A 206 9.07 -0.89 -14.98
CA LEU A 206 8.13 -1.56 -15.89
C LEU A 206 8.68 -1.52 -17.30
N PRO A 207 8.68 -2.63 -18.05
CA PRO A 207 9.08 -2.61 -19.46
C PRO A 207 8.08 -1.78 -20.27
N LYS A 208 8.60 -1.00 -21.21
CA LYS A 208 7.80 -0.38 -22.25
C LYS A 208 7.35 -1.49 -23.20
N GLN A 209 6.06 -1.81 -23.18
CA GLN A 209 5.53 -2.77 -24.15
C GLN A 209 5.40 -2.06 -25.50
N GLU A 210 6.06 -2.59 -26.53
CA GLU A 210 5.86 -2.14 -27.91
C GLU A 210 4.39 -2.38 -28.29
N GLU A 211 3.79 -1.39 -28.97
CA GLU A 211 2.54 -1.62 -29.68
C GLU A 211 2.81 -2.72 -30.71
N THR A 212 2.30 -3.90 -30.47
CA THR A 212 2.25 -4.93 -31.52
C THR A 212 1.35 -4.38 -32.63
N ALA A 213 1.98 -4.03 -33.75
CA ALA A 213 1.34 -3.54 -34.95
C ALA A 213 0.33 -4.56 -35.53
#